data_9998236df13cb7d9c97dd368e39dbaf8
#
_entry.id   9998236df13cb7d9c97dd368e39dbaf8
#
_cell.length_a   1.000
_cell.length_b   1.000
_cell.length_c   1.000
_cell.angle_alpha   90.00
_cell.angle_beta   90.00
_cell.angle_gamma   90.00
#
_symmetry.space_group_name_H-M   'P 1'
#
loop_
_entity.id
_entity.type
_entity.pdbx_description
1 polymer ?
#
loop_
_entity_poly.entity_id
_entity_poly.type
_entity_poly.pdbx_seq_one_letter_code
_entity_poly.pdbx_strand_id
1 'polypeptide(L)'
;MTVSAWLPARVVSVTPTTPHARVLMLDVPGWPGNLPGQHLDVRLTAEDGYQAERSYSLASSGVGARVELAVDEIPDGEVSPYLVREVRAGDELEVKGPL
;
A
#
# COMPACT_ATOMS: atom_id res chain seq x y z
N MET A 1 -6.24 13.91 -20.82
CA MET A 1 -5.65 12.67 -20.32
C MET A 1 -5.32 12.81 -18.84
N THR A 2 -5.72 11.85 -18.07
CA THR A 2 -5.43 11.85 -16.65
C THR A 2 -4.13 11.11 -16.39
N VAL A 3 -3.23 11.73 -15.67
CA VAL A 3 -1.97 11.09 -15.26
C VAL A 3 -2.09 10.70 -13.80
N SER A 4 -1.86 9.43 -13.52
CA SER A 4 -1.84 8.94 -12.14
C SER A 4 -0.67 9.56 -11.39
N ALA A 5 -0.96 10.16 -10.25
CA ALA A 5 0.07 10.74 -9.38
C ALA A 5 0.29 9.85 -8.18
N TRP A 6 1.50 9.95 -7.60
CA TRP A 6 1.78 9.34 -6.31
C TRP A 6 1.06 10.13 -5.22
N LEU A 7 0.32 9.44 -4.39
CA LEU A 7 -0.43 10.02 -3.30
C LEU A 7 0.18 9.61 -1.95
N PRO A 8 0.26 10.53 -0.99
CA PRO A 8 0.64 10.13 0.35
C PRO A 8 -0.45 9.26 0.98
N ALA A 9 -0.04 8.21 1.66
CA ALA A 9 -0.93 7.30 2.35
C ALA A 9 -0.42 7.10 3.77
N ARG A 10 -1.32 7.23 4.74
CA ARG A 10 -0.98 6.97 6.14
C ARG A 10 -1.50 5.61 6.55
N VAL A 11 -0.64 4.82 7.18
CA VAL A 11 -1.04 3.53 7.74
C VAL A 11 -1.91 3.79 8.97
N VAL A 12 -3.16 3.34 8.92
CA VAL A 12 -4.11 3.49 10.03
C VAL A 12 -4.01 2.31 10.98
N SER A 13 -3.95 1.11 10.41
CA SER A 13 -3.84 -0.11 11.21
C SER A 13 -3.12 -1.19 10.43
N VAL A 14 -2.56 -2.13 11.19
CA VAL A 14 -1.82 -3.28 10.67
C VAL A 14 -2.40 -4.51 11.36
N THR A 15 -2.91 -5.45 10.58
CA THR A 15 -3.52 -6.68 11.11
C THR A 15 -2.77 -7.90 10.58
N PRO A 16 -1.99 -8.60 11.41
CA PRO A 16 -1.36 -9.84 11.00
C PRO A 16 -2.41 -10.90 10.67
N THR A 17 -2.25 -11.59 9.56
CA THR A 17 -3.14 -12.70 9.16
C THR A 17 -2.41 -14.03 9.24
N THR A 18 -1.11 -14.05 8.96
CA THR A 18 -0.20 -15.18 9.16
C THR A 18 1.14 -14.60 9.62
N PRO A 19 2.12 -15.45 10.01
CA PRO A 19 3.46 -14.93 10.31
C PRO A 19 4.15 -14.19 9.16
N HIS A 20 3.66 -14.39 7.92
CA HIS A 20 4.27 -13.80 6.73
C HIS A 20 3.30 -12.94 5.91
N ALA A 21 2.17 -12.55 6.49
CA ALA A 21 1.17 -11.76 5.78
C ALA A 21 0.46 -10.79 6.73
N ARG A 22 0.05 -9.65 6.18
CA ARG A 22 -0.71 -8.62 6.90
C ARG A 22 -1.78 -8.01 6.02
N VAL A 23 -2.79 -7.46 6.67
CA VAL A 23 -3.70 -6.50 6.03
C VAL A 23 -3.36 -5.11 6.56
N LEU A 24 -3.09 -4.19 5.65
CA LEU A 24 -2.82 -2.79 5.96
C LEU A 24 -4.06 -1.98 5.63
N MET A 25 -4.55 -1.20 6.58
CA MET A 25 -5.56 -0.18 6.34
C MET A 25 -4.85 1.15 6.13
N LEU A 26 -5.07 1.76 4.98
CA LEU A 26 -4.46 3.04 4.62
C LEU A 26 -5.50 4.14 4.54
N ASP A 27 -5.11 5.33 4.95
CA ASP A 27 -5.88 6.54 4.71
C ASP A 27 -5.19 7.31 3.58
N VAL A 28 -5.88 7.44 2.45
CA VAL A 28 -5.31 8.01 1.23
C VAL A 28 -6.16 9.21 0.80
N PRO A 29 -5.89 10.41 1.32
CA PRO A 29 -6.60 11.61 0.87
C PRO A 29 -6.48 11.79 -0.64
N GLY A 30 -7.60 12.04 -1.30
CA GLY A 30 -7.64 12.16 -2.75
C GLY A 30 -7.85 10.84 -3.50
N TRP A 31 -8.02 9.73 -2.78
CA TRP A 31 -8.32 8.46 -3.43
C TRP A 31 -9.67 8.54 -4.17
N PRO A 32 -9.72 8.20 -5.47
CA PRO A 32 -10.95 8.36 -6.27
C PRO A 32 -11.96 7.23 -6.07
N GLY A 33 -11.68 6.26 -5.22
CA GLY A 33 -12.44 5.03 -5.14
C GLY A 33 -11.85 3.95 -6.05
N ASN A 34 -12.29 2.73 -5.90
CA ASN A 34 -11.83 1.62 -6.74
C ASN A 34 -12.88 0.54 -6.88
N LEU A 35 -12.78 -0.19 -7.96
CA LEU A 35 -13.61 -1.38 -8.22
C LEU A 35 -12.95 -2.61 -7.62
N PRO A 36 -13.74 -3.65 -7.31
CA PRO A 36 -13.16 -4.94 -6.90
C PRO A 36 -12.18 -5.46 -7.94
N GLY A 37 -11.07 -6.04 -7.48
CA GLY A 37 -10.08 -6.62 -8.38
C GLY A 37 -9.02 -5.65 -8.89
N GLN A 38 -9.15 -4.37 -8.61
CA GLN A 38 -8.11 -3.41 -8.95
C GLN A 38 -6.94 -3.52 -7.97
N HIS A 39 -5.82 -2.91 -8.34
CA HIS A 39 -4.61 -2.88 -7.51
C HIS A 39 -4.07 -1.45 -7.41
N LEU A 40 -3.10 -1.28 -6.55
CA LEU A 40 -2.32 -0.05 -6.46
C LEU A 40 -0.83 -0.40 -6.39
N ASP A 41 0.00 0.57 -6.72
CA ASP A 41 1.43 0.47 -6.52
C ASP A 41 1.83 1.15 -5.21
N VAL A 42 2.72 0.52 -4.48
CA VAL A 42 3.38 1.12 -3.30
C VAL A 42 4.82 1.43 -3.67
N ARG A 43 5.28 2.63 -3.34
CA ARG A 43 6.67 3.03 -3.53
C ARG A 43 7.31 3.32 -2.18
N LEU A 44 8.48 2.74 -1.98
CA LEU A 44 9.33 3.03 -0.82
C LEU A 44 10.57 3.75 -1.30
N THR A 45 11.04 4.71 -0.52
CA THR A 45 12.26 5.46 -0.80
C THR A 45 13.24 5.28 0.35
N ALA A 46 14.42 4.77 0.05
CA ALA A 46 15.49 4.64 1.03
C ALA A 46 16.18 5.98 1.29
N GLU A 47 16.95 6.05 2.37
CA GLU A 47 17.64 7.29 2.76
C GLU A 47 18.60 7.81 1.67
N ASP A 48 19.19 6.92 0.89
CA ASP A 48 20.10 7.30 -0.21
C ASP A 48 19.34 7.69 -1.50
N GLY A 49 18.02 7.69 -1.47
CA GLY A 49 17.17 8.03 -2.62
C GLY A 49 16.77 6.85 -3.48
N TYR A 50 17.26 5.64 -3.20
CA TYR A 50 16.85 4.46 -3.95
C TYR A 50 15.36 4.21 -3.75
N GLN A 51 14.65 3.93 -4.85
CA GLN A 51 13.21 3.68 -4.80
C GLN A 51 12.88 2.29 -5.32
N ALA A 52 11.92 1.65 -4.69
CA ALA A 52 11.37 0.38 -5.13
C ALA A 52 9.85 0.47 -5.16
N GLU A 53 9.23 -0.12 -6.18
CA GLU A 53 7.79 -0.10 -6.40
C GLU A 53 7.30 -1.52 -6.59
N ARG A 54 6.13 -1.82 -6.01
CA ARG A 54 5.45 -3.12 -6.20
C ARG A 54 3.95 -2.92 -6.19
N SER A 55 3.26 -3.77 -6.96
CA SER A 55 1.81 -3.75 -7.06
C SER A 55 1.18 -4.68 -6.03
N TYR A 56 0.08 -4.23 -5.43
CA TYR A 56 -0.69 -5.01 -4.47
C TYR A 56 -2.16 -4.95 -4.79
N SER A 57 -2.84 -6.08 -4.62
CA SER A 57 -4.28 -6.14 -4.80
C SER A 57 -4.99 -5.38 -3.69
N LEU A 58 -6.04 -4.65 -4.09
CA LEU A 58 -6.90 -3.97 -3.14
C LEU A 58 -7.88 -4.97 -2.54
N ALA A 59 -7.90 -5.05 -1.21
CA ALA A 59 -8.81 -5.92 -0.48
C ALA A 59 -10.14 -5.24 -0.18
N SER A 60 -10.24 -3.94 -0.46
CA SER A 60 -11.46 -3.14 -0.31
C SER A 60 -11.91 -2.59 -1.66
N SER A 61 -13.13 -2.08 -1.70
CA SER A 61 -13.66 -1.42 -2.89
C SER A 61 -14.64 -0.32 -2.49
N GLY A 62 -15.04 0.48 -3.47
CA GLY A 62 -15.98 1.56 -3.27
C GLY A 62 -15.31 2.92 -3.19
N VAL A 63 -16.00 3.88 -2.57
CA VAL A 63 -15.54 5.26 -2.45
C VAL A 63 -15.06 5.55 -1.03
N GLY A 64 -14.28 6.61 -0.89
CA GLY A 64 -13.73 7.04 0.39
C GLY A 64 -12.21 6.91 0.43
N ALA A 65 -11.60 7.53 1.44
CA ALA A 65 -10.15 7.61 1.55
C ALA A 65 -9.51 6.36 2.16
N ARG A 66 -10.32 5.44 2.70
CA ARG A 66 -9.80 4.23 3.35
C ARG A 66 -9.68 3.10 2.35
N VAL A 67 -8.47 2.54 2.24
CA VAL A 67 -8.19 1.41 1.37
C VAL A 67 -7.45 0.32 2.14
N GLU A 68 -7.76 -0.94 1.83
CA GLU A 68 -7.11 -2.08 2.45
C GLU A 68 -6.23 -2.81 1.45
N LEU A 69 -5.03 -3.18 1.89
CA LEU A 69 -4.11 -4.00 1.13
C LEU A 69 -3.86 -5.31 1.86
N ALA A 70 -3.94 -6.42 1.13
CA ALA A 70 -3.44 -7.69 1.61
C ALA A 70 -2.00 -7.86 1.09
N VAL A 71 -1.05 -8.04 1.99
CA VAL A 71 0.37 -8.12 1.64
C VAL A 71 0.94 -9.44 2.13
N ASP A 72 1.44 -10.26 1.20
CA ASP A 72 2.20 -11.45 1.51
C ASP A 72 3.69 -11.13 1.37
N GLU A 73 4.48 -11.60 2.32
CA GLU A 73 5.93 -11.39 2.29
C GLU A 73 6.58 -12.30 1.24
N ILE A 74 7.37 -11.67 0.35
CA ILE A 74 8.27 -12.38 -0.55
C ILE A 74 9.65 -12.28 0.08
N PRO A 75 10.28 -13.39 0.53
CA PRO A 75 11.47 -13.34 1.39
C PRO A 75 12.63 -12.49 0.86
N ASP A 76 12.85 -12.48 -0.45
CA ASP A 76 13.93 -11.70 -1.06
C ASP A 76 13.41 -10.41 -1.72
N GLY A 77 12.18 -10.01 -1.42
CA GLY A 77 11.57 -8.81 -1.99
C GLY A 77 12.12 -7.54 -1.35
N GLU A 78 11.99 -6.41 -2.06
CA GLU A 78 12.45 -5.12 -1.58
C GLU A 78 11.37 -4.35 -0.83
N VAL A 79 10.10 -4.66 -1.07
CA VAL A 79 8.98 -3.90 -0.52
C VAL A 79 8.18 -4.72 0.48
N SER A 80 7.77 -5.95 0.12
CA SER A 80 6.88 -6.73 0.97
C SER A 80 7.46 -7.07 2.35
N PRO A 81 8.78 -7.37 2.52
CA PRO A 81 9.32 -7.59 3.87
C PRO A 81 9.18 -6.37 4.77
N TYR A 82 9.39 -5.18 4.23
CA TYR A 82 9.20 -3.94 4.99
C TYR A 82 7.74 -3.78 5.41
N LEU A 83 6.81 -3.98 4.49
CA LEU A 83 5.39 -3.83 4.78
C LEU A 83 4.87 -4.85 5.80
N VAL A 84 5.40 -6.07 5.77
CA VAL A 84 4.95 -7.14 6.67
C VAL A 84 5.62 -7.04 8.04
N ARG A 85 6.88 -6.63 8.11
CA ARG A 85 7.66 -6.72 9.35
C ARG A 85 7.86 -5.40 10.07
N GLU A 86 7.89 -4.27 9.35
CA GLU A 86 8.38 -3.01 9.94
C GLU A 86 7.36 -1.88 9.95
N VAL A 87 6.42 -1.84 9.01
CA VAL A 87 5.42 -0.78 8.96
C VAL A 87 4.51 -0.82 10.18
N ARG A 88 4.23 0.36 10.72
CA ARG A 88 3.37 0.56 11.90
C ARG A 88 2.30 1.60 11.61
N ALA A 89 1.25 1.58 12.41
CA ALA A 89 0.24 2.64 12.37
C ALA A 89 0.91 4.00 12.59
N GLY A 90 0.54 4.96 11.75
CA GLY A 90 1.14 6.30 11.74
C GLY A 90 2.22 6.49 10.69
N ASP A 91 2.79 5.43 10.15
CA ASP A 91 3.79 5.53 9.10
C ASP A 91 3.17 6.01 7.79
N GLU A 92 3.97 6.66 6.96
CA GLU A 92 3.54 7.12 5.64
C GLU A 92 4.15 6.27 4.54
N LEU A 93 3.35 6.03 3.51
CA LEU A 93 3.75 5.36 2.28
C LEU A 93 3.34 6.25 1.11
N GLU A 94 3.87 5.95 -0.06
CA GLU A 94 3.39 6.55 -1.31
C GLU A 94 2.68 5.48 -2.13
N VAL A 95 1.51 5.81 -2.65
CA VAL A 95 0.71 4.90 -3.46
C VAL A 95 0.26 5.56 -4.75
N LYS A 96 0.03 4.74 -5.76
CA LYS A 96 -0.49 5.19 -7.05
C LYS A 96 -1.57 4.21 -7.50
N GLY A 97 -2.71 4.74 -7.86
CA GLY A 97 -3.83 3.94 -8.35
C GLY A 97 -5.16 4.67 -8.22
N PRO A 98 -6.28 3.93 -8.40
CA PRO A 98 -6.33 2.49 -8.71
C PRO A 98 -5.85 2.18 -10.13
N LEU A 99 -5.33 0.99 -10.28
CA LEU A 99 -4.79 0.50 -11.55
C LEU A 99 -5.53 -0.75 -12.02
#